data_dfa1193ce584c76eb9fd6f4bda607d8f
#
_entry.id   dfa1193ce584c76eb9fd6f4bda607d8f
#
_cell.length_a   1.000
_cell.length_b   1.000
_cell.length_c   1.000
_cell.angle_alpha   90.00
_cell.angle_beta   90.00
_cell.angle_gamma   90.00
#
_symmetry.space_group_name_H-M   'P 1'
#
loop_
_entity.id
_entity.type
_entity.pdbx_description
1 polymer ?
#
loop_
_entity_poly.entity_id
_entity_poly.type
_entity_poly.pdbx_seq_one_letter_code
_entity_poly.pdbx_strand_id
1 'polypeptide(L)'
;VDVVVDGARSPASVYWPENAGVTQGAVWDLDEWVRRWAEIGMNTAREVMDFYGKTAPHVLAPRMNAIRARAQSALTAQAHPPTTLRHRAGPGDVTLDSIGRPYADFFALEDLVVRHTRFDGADSGPLERAIFVAPDAATVLPYDPVTDQVLLIEQFRVGAFGRGDPQPWSLEAIAGRIDPGETASEAAIREAQEEAGLTLSDLVPVGGYYCSPGAKTEFLHSFIGLTDLSDVKSGIGGLAAENEDIRSHIISFDALMALVESGEAGNSPLLISALQLARRRADFQANASG
;
A
#
# COMPACT_ATOMS: atom_id res chain seq x y z
N VAL A 1 -24.61 0.22 27.15
CA VAL A 1 -23.74 1.35 27.51
C VAL A 1 -24.48 2.67 27.37
N ASP A 2 -24.09 3.67 28.14
CA ASP A 2 -24.56 5.03 27.94
C ASP A 2 -23.62 5.74 26.97
N VAL A 3 -24.19 6.37 25.95
CA VAL A 3 -23.48 7.25 25.04
C VAL A 3 -23.93 8.69 25.27
N VAL A 4 -23.05 9.64 25.00
CA VAL A 4 -23.40 11.07 25.08
C VAL A 4 -23.72 11.56 23.67
N VAL A 5 -24.96 12.00 23.45
CA VAL A 5 -25.40 12.62 22.20
C VAL A 5 -25.92 14.01 22.54
N ASP A 6 -25.39 15.04 21.91
CA ASP A 6 -25.72 16.46 22.16
C ASP A 6 -25.67 16.85 23.64
N GLY A 7 -24.68 16.33 24.37
CA GLY A 7 -24.49 16.58 25.79
C GLY A 7 -25.43 15.81 26.74
N ALA A 8 -26.35 15.01 26.21
CA ALA A 8 -27.25 14.18 26.99
C ALA A 8 -26.82 12.71 27.00
N ARG A 9 -26.88 12.03 28.12
CA ARG A 9 -26.67 10.59 28.22
C ARG A 9 -27.90 9.85 27.69
N SER A 10 -27.65 8.96 26.73
CA SER A 10 -28.69 8.10 26.17
C SER A 10 -28.24 6.64 26.20
N PRO A 11 -29.11 5.70 26.60
CA PRO A 11 -28.78 4.29 26.53
C PRO A 11 -28.66 3.85 25.07
N ALA A 12 -27.55 3.19 24.74
CA ALA A 12 -27.33 2.61 23.42
C ALA A 12 -27.04 1.12 23.52
N SER A 13 -27.60 0.35 22.59
CA SER A 13 -27.20 -1.04 22.42
C SER A 13 -25.90 -1.09 21.64
N VAL A 14 -24.88 -1.71 22.25
CA VAL A 14 -23.59 -1.93 21.61
C VAL A 14 -23.53 -3.39 21.16
N TYR A 15 -23.25 -3.62 19.89
CA TYR A 15 -22.90 -4.95 19.42
C TYR A 15 -21.49 -5.29 19.95
N TRP A 16 -21.43 -6.23 20.87
CA TRP A 16 -20.19 -6.72 21.43
C TRP A 16 -19.96 -8.14 20.90
N PRO A 17 -18.95 -8.38 20.04
CA PRO A 17 -18.65 -9.75 19.60
C PRO A 17 -18.10 -10.54 20.78
N GLU A 18 -18.75 -11.65 21.15
CA GLU A 18 -18.42 -12.50 22.32
C GLU A 18 -16.98 -13.05 22.32
N ASN A 19 -16.28 -13.01 21.18
CA ASN A 19 -14.95 -13.57 21.00
C ASN A 19 -13.86 -12.55 20.61
N ALA A 20 -14.12 -11.27 20.61
CA ALA A 20 -13.06 -10.29 20.46
C ALA A 20 -12.34 -10.18 21.80
N GLY A 21 -11.08 -10.59 21.86
CA GLY A 21 -10.18 -10.31 22.98
C GLY A 21 -9.91 -8.80 23.11
N VAL A 22 -11.00 -8.02 23.24
CA VAL A 22 -10.95 -6.58 23.34
C VAL A 22 -10.48 -6.23 24.74
N THR A 23 -9.23 -5.84 24.85
CA THR A 23 -8.73 -5.14 26.04
C THR A 23 -9.42 -3.79 26.14
N GLN A 24 -9.71 -3.35 27.36
CA GLN A 24 -10.29 -2.05 27.62
C GLN A 24 -9.32 -0.98 27.08
N GLY A 25 -9.67 -0.39 25.93
CA GLY A 25 -8.89 0.67 25.28
C GLY A 25 -9.19 2.05 25.85
N ALA A 26 -8.66 3.08 25.22
CA ALA A 26 -8.96 4.46 25.53
C ALA A 26 -10.48 4.73 25.41
N VAL A 27 -10.97 5.72 26.18
CA VAL A 27 -12.37 6.15 26.08
C VAL A 27 -12.66 6.57 24.63
N TRP A 28 -13.72 6.00 24.06
CA TRP A 28 -14.13 6.32 22.70
C TRP A 28 -14.60 7.79 22.62
N ASP A 29 -14.07 8.52 21.67
CA ASP A 29 -14.38 9.91 21.39
C ASP A 29 -14.97 10.04 19.98
N LEU A 30 -16.15 10.64 19.86
CA LEU A 30 -16.85 10.78 18.58
C LEU A 30 -16.11 11.70 17.63
N ASP A 31 -15.58 12.83 18.09
CA ASP A 31 -14.93 13.81 17.23
C ASP A 31 -13.61 13.26 16.69
N GLU A 32 -12.88 12.50 17.50
CA GLU A 32 -11.68 11.79 17.08
C GLU A 32 -12.04 10.68 16.07
N TRP A 33 -13.09 9.90 16.34
CA TRP A 33 -13.55 8.88 15.43
C TRP A 33 -14.00 9.48 14.09
N VAL A 34 -14.76 10.55 14.10
CA VAL A 34 -15.22 11.25 12.88
C VAL A 34 -14.01 11.74 12.06
N ARG A 35 -13.05 12.40 12.71
CA ARG A 35 -11.85 12.89 12.03
C ARG A 35 -11.04 11.78 11.35
N ARG A 36 -10.95 10.62 11.99
CA ARG A 36 -10.10 9.52 11.52
C ARG A 36 -10.83 8.56 10.58
N TRP A 37 -12.09 8.27 10.83
CA TRP A 37 -12.76 7.13 10.22
C TRP A 37 -14.01 7.45 9.40
N ALA A 38 -14.61 8.63 9.53
CA ALA A 38 -15.90 8.90 8.89
C ALA A 38 -15.82 8.81 7.36
N GLU A 39 -14.81 9.42 6.72
CA GLU A 39 -14.65 9.39 5.27
C GLU A 39 -14.29 7.99 4.76
N ILE A 40 -13.39 7.28 5.45
CA ILE A 40 -13.09 5.87 5.16
C ILE A 40 -14.36 5.03 5.27
N GLY A 41 -15.12 5.24 6.35
CA GLY A 41 -16.39 4.55 6.59
C GLY A 41 -17.43 4.81 5.51
N MET A 42 -17.56 6.05 5.03
CA MET A 42 -18.50 6.39 3.95
C MET A 42 -18.10 5.73 2.62
N ASN A 43 -16.83 5.75 2.25
CA ASN A 43 -16.35 5.10 1.03
C ASN A 43 -16.46 3.58 1.13
N THR A 44 -16.13 3.01 2.29
CA THR A 44 -16.34 1.59 2.60
C THR A 44 -17.81 1.20 2.42
N ALA A 45 -18.73 2.00 2.99
CA ALA A 45 -20.15 1.74 2.91
C ALA A 45 -20.69 1.78 1.47
N ARG A 46 -20.19 2.68 0.63
CA ARG A 46 -20.55 2.72 -0.80
C ARG A 46 -20.18 1.40 -1.49
N GLU A 47 -18.97 0.90 -1.30
CA GLU A 47 -18.57 -0.38 -1.88
C GLU A 47 -19.37 -1.54 -1.31
N VAL A 48 -19.61 -1.58 0.00
CA VAL A 48 -20.44 -2.61 0.65
C VAL A 48 -21.86 -2.63 0.08
N MET A 49 -22.45 -1.47 -0.21
CA MET A 49 -23.79 -1.38 -0.78
C MET A 49 -23.89 -1.96 -2.21
N ASP A 50 -22.81 -2.04 -2.96
CA ASP A 50 -22.80 -2.71 -4.27
C ASP A 50 -23.08 -4.21 -4.15
N PHE A 51 -22.82 -4.80 -2.99
CA PHE A 51 -23.08 -6.21 -2.66
C PHE A 51 -24.47 -6.45 -2.05
N TYR A 52 -25.22 -5.38 -1.73
CA TYR A 52 -26.53 -5.53 -1.09
C TYR A 52 -27.48 -6.35 -1.95
N GLY A 53 -28.10 -7.37 -1.37
CA GLY A 53 -28.99 -8.30 -2.05
C GLY A 53 -28.29 -9.30 -3.00
N LYS A 54 -26.97 -9.21 -3.18
CA LYS A 54 -26.18 -10.08 -4.09
C LYS A 54 -25.26 -11.04 -3.34
N THR A 55 -24.68 -10.59 -2.20
CA THR A 55 -23.68 -11.34 -1.43
C THR A 55 -24.10 -11.42 0.02
N ALA A 56 -24.06 -12.63 0.59
CA ALA A 56 -24.41 -12.82 1.99
C ALA A 56 -23.37 -12.16 2.93
N PRO A 57 -23.80 -11.58 4.08
CA PRO A 57 -22.89 -10.87 4.98
C PRO A 57 -21.67 -11.68 5.45
N HIS A 58 -21.82 -12.98 5.70
CA HIS A 58 -20.73 -13.85 6.14
C HIS A 58 -19.66 -14.08 5.06
N VAL A 59 -20.00 -13.93 3.78
CA VAL A 59 -19.07 -14.00 2.64
C VAL A 59 -18.33 -12.67 2.49
N LEU A 60 -19.00 -11.56 2.82
CA LEU A 60 -18.42 -10.23 2.72
C LEU A 60 -17.51 -9.88 3.91
N ALA A 61 -17.83 -10.39 5.10
CA ALA A 61 -17.11 -10.07 6.33
C ALA A 61 -15.58 -10.26 6.25
N PRO A 62 -15.04 -11.37 5.69
CA PRO A 62 -13.59 -11.54 5.52
C PRO A 62 -12.94 -10.52 4.57
N ARG A 63 -13.73 -9.88 3.69
CA ARG A 63 -13.25 -8.92 2.69
C ARG A 63 -13.21 -7.48 3.21
N MET A 64 -13.75 -7.24 4.41
CA MET A 64 -13.92 -5.87 4.93
C MET A 64 -12.60 -5.11 5.06
N ASN A 65 -11.50 -5.78 5.40
CA ASN A 65 -10.19 -5.12 5.48
C ASN A 65 -9.72 -4.63 4.10
N ALA A 66 -9.83 -5.47 3.08
CA ALA A 66 -9.48 -5.09 1.71
C ALA A 66 -10.37 -3.94 1.17
N ILE A 67 -11.67 -3.93 1.49
CA ILE A 67 -12.60 -2.85 1.12
C ILE A 67 -12.19 -1.54 1.81
N ARG A 68 -11.86 -1.58 3.10
CA ARG A 68 -11.41 -0.39 3.85
C ARG A 68 -10.07 0.14 3.34
N ALA A 69 -9.12 -0.73 3.02
CA ALA A 69 -7.84 -0.35 2.46
C ALA A 69 -8.00 0.38 1.12
N ARG A 70 -8.86 -0.13 0.22
CA ARG A 70 -9.21 0.57 -1.04
C ARG A 70 -9.88 1.92 -0.79
N ALA A 71 -10.78 1.99 0.20
CA ALA A 71 -11.43 3.24 0.59
C ALA A 71 -10.41 4.28 1.10
N GLN A 72 -9.42 3.86 1.89
CA GLN A 72 -8.32 4.71 2.34
C GLN A 72 -7.49 5.21 1.16
N SER A 73 -7.07 4.34 0.25
CA SER A 73 -6.28 4.71 -0.94
C SER A 73 -6.99 5.74 -1.81
N ALA A 74 -8.30 5.60 -2.00
CA ALA A 74 -9.10 6.57 -2.74
C ALA A 74 -9.11 7.97 -2.08
N LEU A 75 -9.04 8.03 -0.75
CA LEU A 75 -8.92 9.30 -0.01
C LEU A 75 -7.51 9.88 -0.12
N THR A 76 -6.49 9.05 0.03
CA THR A 76 -5.08 9.45 -0.12
C THR A 76 -4.81 10.04 -1.51
N ALA A 77 -5.42 9.46 -2.56
CA ALA A 77 -5.30 9.94 -3.93
C ALA A 77 -5.86 11.36 -4.16
N GLN A 78 -6.72 11.86 -3.26
CA GLN A 78 -7.26 13.22 -3.36
C GLN A 78 -6.26 14.31 -2.93
N ALA A 79 -5.11 13.94 -2.36
CA ALA A 79 -4.03 14.88 -2.10
C ALA A 79 -3.55 15.52 -3.42
N HIS A 80 -3.33 16.85 -3.41
CA HIS A 80 -2.98 17.59 -4.61
C HIS A 80 -1.55 17.32 -5.04
N PRO A 81 -1.31 16.51 -6.09
CA PRO A 81 0.03 16.22 -6.57
C PRO A 81 0.62 17.41 -7.31
N PRO A 82 1.96 17.51 -7.44
CA PRO A 82 2.61 18.57 -8.20
C PRO A 82 2.15 18.60 -9.66
N THR A 83 1.86 19.81 -10.19
CA THR A 83 1.40 20.04 -11.57
C THR A 83 2.18 21.17 -12.21
N THR A 84 3.52 21.09 -12.21
CA THR A 84 4.39 22.11 -12.81
C THR A 84 4.49 22.00 -14.33
N LEU A 85 4.42 20.78 -14.86
CA LEU A 85 4.51 20.50 -16.30
C LEU A 85 3.24 19.85 -16.85
N ARG A 86 2.66 18.88 -16.10
CA ARG A 86 1.48 18.16 -16.57
C ARG A 86 0.23 19.03 -16.52
N HIS A 87 -0.77 18.69 -17.34
CA HIS A 87 -2.09 19.30 -17.30
C HIS A 87 -2.66 19.34 -15.88
N ARG A 88 -3.18 20.49 -15.48
CA ARG A 88 -3.91 20.65 -14.22
C ARG A 88 -5.39 20.42 -14.52
N ALA A 89 -5.89 19.26 -14.11
CA ALA A 89 -7.30 18.96 -14.25
C ALA A 89 -8.16 19.95 -13.46
N GLY A 90 -9.22 20.44 -14.09
CA GLY A 90 -10.24 21.30 -13.51
C GLY A 90 -11.57 20.55 -13.33
N PRO A 91 -12.54 21.19 -12.66
CA PRO A 91 -13.89 20.64 -12.56
C PRO A 91 -14.49 20.37 -13.95
N GLY A 92 -14.94 19.14 -14.18
CA GLY A 92 -15.55 18.74 -15.46
C GLY A 92 -14.59 18.23 -16.53
N ASP A 93 -13.25 18.28 -16.31
CA ASP A 93 -12.28 17.70 -17.24
C ASP A 93 -12.41 16.17 -17.36
N VAL A 94 -12.91 15.53 -16.33
CA VAL A 94 -13.20 14.08 -16.31
C VAL A 94 -14.61 13.86 -15.78
N THR A 95 -15.38 13.03 -16.48
CA THR A 95 -16.72 12.60 -16.05
C THR A 95 -16.77 11.07 -16.03
N LEU A 96 -17.30 10.52 -14.95
CA LEU A 96 -17.59 9.10 -14.82
C LEU A 96 -19.07 8.89 -15.17
N ASP A 97 -19.35 8.30 -16.33
CA ASP A 97 -20.71 8.02 -16.80
C ASP A 97 -21.31 6.78 -16.09
N SER A 98 -20.49 5.74 -15.92
CA SER A 98 -20.90 4.53 -15.18
C SER A 98 -19.70 3.77 -14.62
N ILE A 99 -19.97 2.97 -13.58
CA ILE A 99 -19.03 2.04 -12.96
C ILE A 99 -19.72 0.69 -12.73
N GLY A 100 -19.08 -0.39 -13.19
CA GLY A 100 -19.41 -1.76 -12.87
C GLY A 100 -18.28 -2.40 -12.07
N ARG A 101 -18.60 -3.36 -11.18
CA ARG A 101 -17.60 -4.11 -10.41
C ARG A 101 -17.85 -5.60 -10.57
N PRO A 102 -17.39 -6.21 -11.70
CA PRO A 102 -17.65 -7.62 -12.00
C PRO A 102 -16.97 -8.59 -11.03
N TYR A 103 -15.88 -8.16 -10.40
CA TYR A 103 -15.16 -8.94 -9.40
C TYR A 103 -14.70 -8.04 -8.25
N ALA A 104 -14.87 -8.50 -7.01
CA ALA A 104 -14.32 -7.86 -5.83
C ALA A 104 -14.12 -8.89 -4.72
N ASP A 105 -12.86 -9.13 -4.38
CA ASP A 105 -12.42 -9.95 -3.26
C ASP A 105 -11.16 -9.30 -2.66
N PHE A 106 -10.04 -10.00 -2.68
CA PHE A 106 -8.73 -9.45 -2.32
C PHE A 106 -8.39 -8.21 -3.16
N PHE A 107 -8.66 -8.27 -4.47
CA PHE A 107 -8.65 -7.16 -5.40
C PHE A 107 -10.07 -6.87 -5.90
N ALA A 108 -10.24 -5.76 -6.62
CA ALA A 108 -11.44 -5.55 -7.42
C ALA A 108 -11.06 -5.30 -8.90
N LEU A 109 -11.96 -5.69 -9.80
CA LEU A 109 -11.97 -5.24 -11.19
C LEU A 109 -13.14 -4.30 -11.35
N GLU A 110 -12.90 -3.16 -11.98
CA GLU A 110 -13.95 -2.19 -12.30
C GLU A 110 -13.97 -1.92 -13.78
N ASP A 111 -15.17 -1.93 -14.35
CA ASP A 111 -15.46 -1.48 -15.71
C ASP A 111 -16.02 -0.07 -15.65
N LEU A 112 -15.30 0.88 -16.18
CA LEU A 112 -15.61 2.30 -16.17
C LEU A 112 -16.03 2.76 -17.54
N VAL A 113 -17.07 3.62 -17.63
CA VAL A 113 -17.31 4.47 -18.78
C VAL A 113 -16.97 5.89 -18.37
N VAL A 114 -15.90 6.43 -18.95
CA VAL A 114 -15.38 7.76 -18.61
C VAL A 114 -15.32 8.65 -19.85
N ARG A 115 -15.41 9.95 -19.63
CA ARG A 115 -15.12 10.99 -20.62
C ARG A 115 -14.06 11.92 -20.07
N HIS A 116 -13.25 12.50 -20.94
CA HIS A 116 -12.33 13.54 -20.54
C HIS A 116 -12.16 14.59 -21.63
N THR A 117 -11.79 15.80 -21.24
CA THR A 117 -11.37 16.84 -22.17
C THR A 117 -10.04 16.43 -22.82
N ARG A 118 -10.01 16.41 -24.13
CA ARG A 118 -8.80 16.13 -24.92
C ARG A 118 -7.89 17.35 -24.93
N PHE A 119 -6.62 17.16 -25.26
CA PHE A 119 -5.65 18.27 -25.36
C PHE A 119 -5.97 19.28 -26.46
N ASP A 120 -6.80 18.92 -27.43
CA ASP A 120 -7.35 19.83 -28.44
C ASP A 120 -8.62 20.57 -27.98
N GLY A 121 -9.06 20.35 -26.75
CA GLY A 121 -10.25 20.93 -26.14
C GLY A 121 -11.57 20.23 -26.46
N ALA A 122 -11.56 19.19 -27.29
CA ALA A 122 -12.76 18.43 -27.61
C ALA A 122 -13.09 17.41 -26.51
N ASP A 123 -14.37 17.01 -26.42
CA ASP A 123 -14.79 15.85 -25.60
C ASP A 123 -14.25 14.56 -26.21
N SER A 124 -13.75 13.65 -25.36
CA SER A 124 -13.25 12.34 -25.81
C SER A 124 -14.35 11.41 -26.32
N GLY A 125 -15.61 11.72 -26.01
CA GLY A 125 -16.70 10.76 -26.06
C GLY A 125 -16.57 9.68 -24.94
N PRO A 126 -17.55 8.75 -24.85
CA PRO A 126 -17.50 7.70 -23.86
C PRO A 126 -16.38 6.70 -24.17
N LEU A 127 -15.55 6.44 -23.17
CA LEU A 127 -14.43 5.50 -23.24
C LEU A 127 -14.66 4.39 -22.22
N GLU A 128 -14.77 3.15 -22.69
CA GLU A 128 -14.82 1.98 -21.82
C GLU A 128 -13.41 1.61 -21.37
N ARG A 129 -13.21 1.44 -20.07
CA ARG A 129 -11.93 1.09 -19.47
C ARG A 129 -12.11 0.11 -18.33
N ALA A 130 -11.38 -1.00 -18.38
CA ALA A 130 -11.26 -1.91 -17.24
C ALA A 130 -10.02 -1.52 -16.41
N ILE A 131 -10.19 -1.46 -15.10
CA ILE A 131 -9.08 -1.20 -14.16
C ILE A 131 -9.02 -2.27 -13.08
N PHE A 132 -7.78 -2.55 -12.66
CA PHE A 132 -7.48 -3.39 -11.51
C PHE A 132 -7.34 -2.50 -10.29
N VAL A 133 -8.26 -2.65 -9.33
CA VAL A 133 -8.32 -1.83 -8.13
C VAL A 133 -7.60 -2.55 -6.99
N ALA A 134 -6.46 -2.00 -6.58
CA ALA A 134 -5.69 -2.44 -5.42
C ALA A 134 -5.47 -1.26 -4.47
N PRO A 135 -5.31 -1.52 -3.16
CA PRO A 135 -4.93 -0.49 -2.20
C PRO A 135 -3.48 -0.03 -2.42
N ASP A 136 -3.16 1.13 -1.84
CA ASP A 136 -1.80 1.63 -1.77
C ASP A 136 -0.92 0.71 -0.92
N ALA A 137 0.39 0.72 -1.21
CA ALA A 137 1.36 -0.04 -0.45
C ALA A 137 2.60 0.81 -0.13
N ALA A 138 3.28 0.44 0.96
CA ALA A 138 4.58 0.98 1.32
C ALA A 138 5.66 -0.04 1.00
N THR A 139 6.83 0.44 0.57
CA THR A 139 8.00 -0.39 0.36
C THR A 139 9.21 0.21 1.07
N VAL A 140 10.06 -0.61 1.63
CA VAL A 140 11.29 -0.17 2.27
C VAL A 140 12.46 -1.06 1.88
N LEU A 141 13.54 -0.43 1.43
CA LEU A 141 14.84 -1.08 1.21
C LEU A 141 15.69 -0.84 2.45
N PRO A 142 15.90 -1.84 3.32
CA PRO A 142 16.80 -1.71 4.47
C PRO A 142 18.24 -1.57 3.98
N TYR A 143 18.96 -0.60 4.55
CA TYR A 143 20.33 -0.31 4.21
C TYR A 143 21.15 -0.01 5.48
N ASP A 144 22.28 -0.66 5.60
CA ASP A 144 23.29 -0.39 6.61
C ASP A 144 24.42 0.44 5.99
N PRO A 145 24.53 1.73 6.33
CA PRO A 145 25.58 2.59 5.76
C PRO A 145 26.99 2.30 6.31
N VAL A 146 27.12 1.58 7.43
CA VAL A 146 28.39 1.22 8.04
C VAL A 146 29.01 0.01 7.35
N THR A 147 28.24 -1.05 7.16
CA THR A 147 28.69 -2.28 6.48
C THR A 147 28.49 -2.23 4.97
N ASP A 148 27.77 -1.21 4.48
CA ASP A 148 27.43 -1.01 3.07
C ASP A 148 26.65 -2.20 2.49
N GLN A 149 25.66 -2.67 3.26
CA GLN A 149 24.83 -3.83 2.94
C GLN A 149 23.36 -3.44 2.88
N VAL A 150 22.61 -4.21 2.10
CA VAL A 150 21.15 -4.13 2.01
C VAL A 150 20.53 -5.47 2.39
N LEU A 151 19.27 -5.43 2.87
CA LEU A 151 18.47 -6.62 3.00
C LEU A 151 17.41 -6.63 1.91
N LEU A 152 17.33 -7.74 1.17
CA LEU A 152 16.28 -8.06 0.21
C LEU A 152 15.44 -9.21 0.73
N ILE A 153 14.23 -9.29 0.27
CA ILE A 153 13.37 -10.46 0.45
C ILE A 153 13.17 -11.17 -0.89
N GLU A 154 12.96 -12.47 -0.84
CA GLU A 154 12.59 -13.31 -1.96
C GLU A 154 11.31 -14.05 -1.63
N GLN A 155 10.31 -13.96 -2.50
CA GLN A 155 9.04 -14.65 -2.31
C GLN A 155 8.39 -15.02 -3.64
N PHE A 156 7.51 -16.04 -3.61
CA PHE A 156 6.72 -16.45 -4.76
C PHE A 156 5.71 -15.37 -5.12
N ARG A 157 5.65 -15.00 -6.42
CA ARG A 157 4.71 -14.02 -6.94
C ARG A 157 3.81 -14.64 -8.01
N VAL A 158 2.52 -14.77 -7.68
CA VAL A 158 1.51 -15.34 -8.58
C VAL A 158 1.38 -14.54 -9.88
N GLY A 159 1.67 -13.24 -9.89
CA GLY A 159 1.67 -12.42 -11.11
C GLY A 159 2.75 -12.84 -12.11
N ALA A 160 3.97 -13.10 -11.64
CA ALA A 160 5.06 -13.64 -12.45
C ALA A 160 4.69 -15.05 -12.98
N PHE A 161 4.20 -15.91 -12.11
CA PHE A 161 3.71 -17.24 -12.50
C PHE A 161 2.61 -17.17 -13.57
N GLY A 162 1.59 -16.31 -13.36
CA GLY A 162 0.48 -16.13 -14.29
C GLY A 162 0.91 -15.58 -15.66
N ARG A 163 2.01 -14.80 -15.71
CA ARG A 163 2.64 -14.36 -16.96
C ARG A 163 3.35 -15.50 -17.70
N GLY A 164 3.64 -16.62 -17.02
CA GLY A 164 4.41 -17.73 -17.55
C GLY A 164 5.92 -17.59 -17.33
N ASP A 165 6.32 -16.76 -16.35
CA ASP A 165 7.72 -16.63 -15.96
C ASP A 165 8.22 -17.97 -15.38
N PRO A 166 9.32 -18.56 -15.88
CA PRO A 166 9.87 -19.79 -15.32
C PRO A 166 10.51 -19.60 -13.94
N GLN A 167 10.75 -18.34 -13.52
CA GLN A 167 11.29 -17.97 -12.20
C GLN A 167 10.32 -17.03 -11.47
N PRO A 168 9.23 -17.58 -10.90
CA PRO A 168 8.21 -16.75 -10.25
C PRO A 168 8.56 -16.30 -8.83
N TRP A 169 9.73 -16.66 -8.31
CA TRP A 169 10.27 -16.07 -7.07
C TRP A 169 10.97 -14.77 -7.39
N SER A 170 10.50 -13.69 -6.78
CA SER A 170 10.96 -12.33 -7.03
C SER A 170 11.85 -11.84 -5.89
N LEU A 171 12.97 -11.21 -6.23
CA LEU A 171 13.75 -10.41 -5.29
C LEU A 171 13.10 -9.04 -5.15
N GLU A 172 12.86 -8.60 -3.91
CA GLU A 172 12.09 -7.40 -3.62
C GLU A 172 12.68 -6.61 -2.46
N ALA A 173 12.36 -5.32 -2.40
CA ALA A 173 12.36 -4.59 -1.15
C ALA A 173 11.20 -5.09 -0.28
N ILE A 174 11.31 -5.00 1.04
CA ILE A 174 10.21 -5.26 1.97
C ILE A 174 8.99 -4.44 1.56
N ALA A 175 7.79 -5.03 1.54
CA ALA A 175 6.62 -4.34 1.02
C ALA A 175 5.31 -4.90 1.57
N GLY A 176 4.43 -4.02 2.00
CA GLY A 176 3.08 -4.39 2.39
C GLY A 176 2.05 -3.30 2.15
N ARG A 177 0.79 -3.69 2.29
CA ARG A 177 -0.33 -2.77 2.12
C ARG A 177 -0.42 -1.81 3.29
N ILE A 178 -0.82 -0.58 2.97
CA ILE A 178 -1.13 0.41 4.00
C ILE A 178 -2.50 0.07 4.59
N ASP A 179 -2.52 -0.23 5.87
CA ASP A 179 -3.75 -0.56 6.58
C ASP A 179 -4.63 0.69 6.81
N PRO A 180 -5.96 0.52 6.94
CA PRO A 180 -6.86 1.63 7.21
C PRO A 180 -6.47 2.41 8.46
N GLY A 181 -6.25 3.71 8.30
CA GLY A 181 -5.82 4.62 9.37
C GLY A 181 -4.31 4.62 9.65
N GLU A 182 -3.52 3.86 8.88
CA GLU A 182 -2.06 3.84 8.91
C GLU A 182 -1.49 4.85 7.90
N THR A 183 -0.35 5.42 8.20
CA THR A 183 0.44 6.19 7.23
C THR A 183 1.38 5.27 6.46
N ALA A 184 1.86 5.69 5.30
CA ALA A 184 2.85 4.93 4.53
C ALA A 184 4.15 4.66 5.31
N SER A 185 4.56 5.60 6.17
CA SER A 185 5.75 5.44 7.02
C SER A 185 5.52 4.40 8.12
N GLU A 186 4.35 4.39 8.76
CA GLU A 186 3.99 3.40 9.76
C GLU A 186 3.93 2.00 9.13
N ALA A 187 3.31 1.87 7.94
CA ALA A 187 3.29 0.61 7.20
C ALA A 187 4.71 0.10 6.88
N ALA A 188 5.60 0.95 6.37
CA ALA A 188 6.97 0.57 6.06
C ALA A 188 7.75 0.07 7.30
N ILE A 189 7.54 0.70 8.47
CA ILE A 189 8.17 0.29 9.73
C ILE A 189 7.60 -1.04 10.22
N ARG A 190 6.27 -1.21 10.17
CA ARG A 190 5.58 -2.44 10.56
C ARG A 190 6.04 -3.62 9.70
N GLU A 191 6.03 -3.46 8.37
CA GLU A 191 6.46 -4.52 7.44
C GLU A 191 7.94 -4.89 7.62
N ALA A 192 8.83 -3.93 7.88
CA ALA A 192 10.23 -4.22 8.19
C ALA A 192 10.39 -5.11 9.43
N GLN A 193 9.54 -4.90 10.43
CA GLN A 193 9.52 -5.73 11.63
C GLN A 193 8.90 -7.10 11.37
N GLU A 194 7.79 -7.18 10.61
CA GLU A 194 7.04 -8.42 10.37
C GLU A 194 7.77 -9.37 9.41
N GLU A 195 8.29 -8.87 8.28
CA GLU A 195 8.95 -9.70 7.26
C GLU A 195 10.41 -10.03 7.57
N ALA A 196 11.13 -9.13 8.27
CA ALA A 196 12.56 -9.28 8.48
C ALA A 196 13.04 -9.11 9.94
N GLY A 197 12.13 -8.82 10.90
CA GLY A 197 12.50 -8.59 12.30
C GLY A 197 13.36 -7.33 12.54
N LEU A 198 13.36 -6.38 11.60
CA LEU A 198 14.22 -5.20 11.63
C LEU A 198 13.61 -4.05 12.40
N THR A 199 14.48 -3.34 13.13
CA THR A 199 14.17 -2.02 13.69
C THR A 199 14.91 -0.97 12.88
N LEU A 200 14.17 -0.05 12.26
CA LEU A 200 14.75 1.03 11.48
C LEU A 200 15.14 2.21 12.39
N SER A 201 16.33 2.74 12.22
CA SER A 201 16.83 3.92 12.93
C SER A 201 16.35 5.22 12.28
N ASP A 202 16.13 5.20 10.95
CA ASP A 202 15.61 6.32 10.18
C ASP A 202 14.87 5.79 8.94
N LEU A 203 13.91 6.57 8.44
CA LEU A 203 13.13 6.23 7.27
C LEU A 203 13.14 7.38 6.26
N VAL A 204 13.84 7.17 5.16
CA VAL A 204 14.12 8.22 4.18
C VAL A 204 13.25 8.03 2.94
N PRO A 205 12.37 8.99 2.59
CA PRO A 205 11.52 8.88 1.42
C PRO A 205 12.32 8.77 0.11
N VAL A 206 11.97 7.80 -0.71
CA VAL A 206 12.39 7.64 -2.11
C VAL A 206 11.43 8.41 -3.03
N GLY A 207 10.13 8.20 -2.82
CA GLY A 207 9.06 8.86 -3.57
C GLY A 207 7.81 8.02 -3.65
N GLY A 208 6.76 8.62 -4.24
CA GLY A 208 5.50 7.94 -4.53
C GLY A 208 5.27 7.82 -6.03
N TYR A 209 4.77 6.67 -6.49
CA TYR A 209 4.57 6.41 -7.92
C TYR A 209 3.55 5.30 -8.19
N TYR A 210 2.96 5.35 -9.40
CA TYR A 210 2.17 4.24 -9.93
C TYR A 210 3.07 3.23 -10.65
N CYS A 211 2.88 1.94 -10.41
CA CYS A 211 3.54 0.89 -11.18
C CYS A 211 2.98 0.76 -12.60
N SER A 212 1.68 0.92 -12.77
CA SER A 212 1.01 0.75 -14.06
C SER A 212 -0.25 1.62 -14.15
N PRO A 213 -0.11 2.96 -14.28
CA PRO A 213 -1.23 3.92 -14.20
C PRO A 213 -2.27 3.77 -15.32
N GLY A 214 -1.95 3.02 -16.37
CA GLY A 214 -2.89 2.75 -17.46
C GLY A 214 -3.95 1.70 -17.12
N ALA A 215 -3.75 0.91 -16.06
CA ALA A 215 -4.63 -0.21 -15.74
C ALA A 215 -4.79 -0.51 -14.23
N LYS A 216 -3.95 0.04 -13.36
CA LYS A 216 -3.91 -0.31 -11.93
C LYS A 216 -3.97 0.94 -11.06
N THR A 217 -4.78 0.88 -9.99
CA THR A 217 -4.93 2.01 -9.08
C THR A 217 -3.84 2.11 -8.02
N GLU A 218 -3.13 1.01 -7.72
CA GLU A 218 -2.11 0.95 -6.68
C GLU A 218 -1.06 2.06 -6.82
N PHE A 219 -0.88 2.80 -5.74
CA PHE A 219 0.17 3.78 -5.60
C PHE A 219 1.17 3.31 -4.54
N LEU A 220 2.46 3.29 -4.89
CA LEU A 220 3.52 2.85 -4.01
C LEU A 220 4.23 4.03 -3.37
N HIS A 221 4.44 3.93 -2.05
CA HIS A 221 5.26 4.84 -1.26
C HIS A 221 6.55 4.13 -0.90
N SER A 222 7.66 4.51 -1.51
CA SER A 222 8.95 3.83 -1.31
C SER A 222 9.88 4.61 -0.40
N PHE A 223 10.63 3.85 0.41
CA PHE A 223 11.57 4.37 1.39
C PHE A 223 12.90 3.60 1.35
N ILE A 224 13.97 4.23 1.83
CA ILE A 224 15.19 3.58 2.31
C ILE A 224 15.12 3.59 3.83
N GLY A 225 15.22 2.43 4.46
CA GLY A 225 15.24 2.29 5.91
C GLY A 225 16.67 2.10 6.41
N LEU A 226 17.18 3.07 7.18
CA LEU A 226 18.51 2.92 7.77
C LEU A 226 18.42 1.98 8.98
N THR A 227 19.34 1.01 9.04
CA THR A 227 19.35 -0.02 10.10
C THR A 227 20.74 -0.60 10.25
N ASP A 228 21.01 -1.26 11.37
CA ASP A 228 22.20 -2.06 11.59
C ASP A 228 21.95 -3.50 11.14
N LEU A 229 22.70 -3.99 10.18
CA LEU A 229 22.61 -5.35 9.65
C LEU A 229 23.76 -6.27 10.16
N SER A 230 24.65 -5.79 11.01
CA SER A 230 25.87 -6.52 11.43
C SER A 230 25.58 -7.87 12.10
N ASP A 231 24.51 -7.94 12.90
CA ASP A 231 24.10 -9.16 13.61
C ASP A 231 22.88 -9.86 12.98
N VAL A 232 22.35 -9.30 11.90
CA VAL A 232 21.18 -9.88 11.19
C VAL A 232 21.65 -11.02 10.30
N LYS A 233 20.90 -12.12 10.32
CA LYS A 233 21.18 -13.29 9.48
C LYS A 233 20.10 -13.46 8.44
N SER A 234 20.52 -13.79 7.22
CA SER A 234 19.58 -14.29 6.21
C SER A 234 18.83 -15.50 6.74
N GLY A 235 17.54 -15.54 6.50
CA GLY A 235 16.68 -16.57 7.06
C GLY A 235 15.33 -16.68 6.34
N ILE A 236 14.46 -17.51 6.92
CA ILE A 236 13.07 -17.65 6.48
C ILE A 236 12.22 -16.88 7.48
N GLY A 237 11.33 -16.03 6.98
CA GLY A 237 10.42 -15.17 7.73
C GLY A 237 9.05 -15.11 7.07
N GLY A 238 8.29 -14.09 7.40
CA GLY A 238 6.91 -13.88 6.99
C GLY A 238 5.89 -14.35 8.01
N LEU A 239 4.67 -13.88 7.88
CA LEU A 239 3.57 -14.20 8.79
C LEU A 239 2.86 -15.49 8.35
N ALA A 240 2.95 -16.53 9.17
CA ALA A 240 2.27 -17.81 8.91
C ALA A 240 0.74 -17.64 8.78
N ALA A 241 0.16 -16.65 9.46
CA ALA A 241 -1.26 -16.32 9.37
C ALA A 241 -1.69 -15.79 8.00
N GLU A 242 -0.74 -15.23 7.23
CA GLU A 242 -0.94 -14.71 5.87
C GLU A 242 -0.45 -15.67 4.78
N ASN A 243 -0.01 -16.87 5.16
CA ASN A 243 0.63 -17.88 4.29
C ASN A 243 1.87 -17.32 3.56
N GLU A 244 2.62 -16.45 4.22
CA GLU A 244 3.84 -15.89 3.69
C GLU A 244 5.01 -16.87 3.89
N ASP A 245 5.75 -17.10 2.81
CA ASP A 245 7.02 -17.84 2.78
C ASP A 245 8.07 -16.93 2.17
N ILE A 246 8.77 -16.21 3.04
CA ILE A 246 9.72 -15.15 2.69
C ILE A 246 11.12 -15.60 3.07
N ARG A 247 12.07 -15.46 2.14
CA ARG A 247 13.49 -15.63 2.40
C ARG A 247 14.20 -14.28 2.36
N SER A 248 14.93 -13.94 3.41
CA SER A 248 15.76 -12.73 3.43
C SER A 248 17.18 -12.99 2.95
N HIS A 249 17.75 -12.02 2.24
CA HIS A 249 19.14 -12.02 1.75
C HIS A 249 19.83 -10.73 2.18
N ILE A 250 20.98 -10.85 2.83
CA ILE A 250 21.86 -9.72 3.12
C ILE A 250 22.99 -9.75 2.11
N ILE A 251 23.09 -8.68 1.31
CA ILE A 251 24.08 -8.56 0.25
C ILE A 251 24.77 -7.19 0.29
N SER A 252 25.96 -7.09 -0.29
CA SER A 252 26.61 -5.79 -0.44
C SER A 252 25.86 -4.89 -1.42
N PHE A 253 26.05 -3.58 -1.30
CA PHE A 253 25.52 -2.62 -2.28
C PHE A 253 25.99 -2.95 -3.70
N ASP A 254 27.24 -3.36 -3.89
CA ASP A 254 27.78 -3.70 -5.22
C ASP A 254 27.09 -4.94 -5.80
N ALA A 255 26.76 -5.93 -4.95
CA ALA A 255 25.96 -7.08 -5.37
C ALA A 255 24.54 -6.68 -5.77
N LEU A 256 23.89 -5.77 -5.02
CA LEU A 256 22.59 -5.21 -5.42
C LEU A 256 22.64 -4.57 -6.81
N MET A 257 23.68 -3.76 -7.07
CA MET A 257 23.82 -3.12 -8.39
C MET A 257 24.06 -4.14 -9.51
N ALA A 258 24.79 -5.23 -9.23
CA ALA A 258 24.96 -6.33 -10.18
C ALA A 258 23.61 -7.03 -10.49
N LEU A 259 22.72 -7.21 -9.50
CA LEU A 259 21.36 -7.72 -9.73
C LEU A 259 20.50 -6.77 -10.56
N VAL A 260 20.67 -5.45 -10.39
CA VAL A 260 20.00 -4.44 -11.24
C VAL A 260 20.48 -4.54 -12.69
N GLU A 261 21.80 -4.65 -12.91
CA GLU A 261 22.41 -4.73 -14.26
C GLU A 261 22.08 -6.04 -14.96
N SER A 262 22.01 -7.17 -14.25
CA SER A 262 21.64 -8.47 -14.82
C SER A 262 20.15 -8.59 -15.13
N GLY A 263 19.31 -7.75 -14.53
CA GLY A 263 17.85 -7.81 -14.60
C GLY A 263 17.20 -8.80 -13.60
N GLU A 264 17.97 -9.39 -12.70
CA GLU A 264 17.45 -10.28 -11.66
C GLU A 264 16.64 -9.48 -10.62
N ALA A 265 17.03 -8.22 -10.33
CA ALA A 265 16.19 -7.26 -9.60
C ALA A 265 15.03 -6.77 -10.51
N GLY A 266 14.10 -7.64 -10.81
CA GLY A 266 13.12 -7.48 -11.90
C GLY A 266 11.86 -6.69 -11.57
N ASN A 267 11.67 -6.17 -10.34
CA ASN A 267 10.49 -5.39 -10.00
C ASN A 267 10.77 -3.90 -9.81
N SER A 268 9.77 -3.06 -10.12
CA SER A 268 9.94 -1.61 -10.09
C SER A 268 10.25 -1.03 -8.70
N PRO A 269 9.64 -1.48 -7.59
CA PRO A 269 9.97 -0.95 -6.26
C PRO A 269 11.44 -1.15 -5.90
N LEU A 270 11.98 -2.35 -6.12
CA LEU A 270 13.40 -2.63 -5.85
C LEU A 270 14.32 -1.82 -6.76
N LEU A 271 14.04 -1.79 -8.07
CA LEU A 271 14.83 -1.03 -9.04
C LEU A 271 14.88 0.46 -8.68
N ILE A 272 13.75 1.08 -8.38
CA ILE A 272 13.68 2.50 -8.03
C ILE A 272 14.45 2.76 -6.73
N SER A 273 14.24 1.92 -5.70
CA SER A 273 14.91 2.07 -4.41
C SER A 273 16.42 1.87 -4.52
N ALA A 274 16.88 0.87 -5.30
CA ALA A 274 18.31 0.63 -5.55
C ALA A 274 18.99 1.82 -6.26
N LEU A 275 18.35 2.36 -7.30
CA LEU A 275 18.88 3.53 -8.03
C LEU A 275 18.88 4.80 -7.18
N GLN A 276 17.88 5.00 -6.32
CA GLN A 276 17.86 6.12 -5.38
C GLN A 276 18.88 5.94 -4.25
N LEU A 277 19.08 4.71 -3.78
CA LEU A 277 20.18 4.41 -2.85
C LEU A 277 21.54 4.74 -3.49
N ALA A 278 21.78 4.28 -4.71
CA ALA A 278 23.01 4.55 -5.46
C ALA A 278 23.31 6.06 -5.53
N ARG A 279 22.29 6.87 -5.77
CA ARG A 279 22.40 8.34 -5.86
C ARG A 279 22.74 8.99 -4.52
N ARG A 280 22.30 8.41 -3.39
CA ARG A 280 22.38 9.01 -2.04
C ARG A 280 23.35 8.29 -1.11
N ARG A 281 23.96 7.18 -1.55
CA ARG A 281 24.83 6.30 -0.76
C ARG A 281 25.92 7.05 -0.02
N ALA A 282 26.64 7.94 -0.71
CA ALA A 282 27.72 8.72 -0.13
C ALA A 282 27.26 9.60 1.04
N ASP A 283 26.07 10.20 0.93
CA ASP A 283 25.50 11.03 2.00
C ASP A 283 25.16 10.18 3.23
N PHE A 284 24.59 8.99 3.05
CA PHE A 284 24.27 8.08 4.14
C PHE A 284 25.53 7.60 4.87
N GLN A 285 26.58 7.23 4.12
CA GLN A 285 27.85 6.78 4.70
C GLN A 285 28.59 7.91 5.45
N ALA A 286 28.57 9.13 4.93
CA ALA A 286 29.14 10.28 5.59
C ALA A 286 28.44 10.58 6.94
N ASN A 287 27.11 10.50 6.99
CA ASN A 287 26.34 10.73 8.20
C ASN A 287 26.51 9.61 9.25
N ALA A 288 26.81 8.38 8.83
CA ALA A 288 27.05 7.26 9.74
C ALA A 288 28.46 7.26 10.36
N SER A 289 29.39 8.01 9.76
CA SER A 289 30.79 8.09 10.22
C SER A 289 31.07 9.23 11.19
N GLY A 290 30.11 10.10 11.47
CA GLY A 290 30.20 11.28 12.33
C GLY A 290 29.45 11.08 13.63
#